data_097ea8003b510e224465bd07f156b1ea
#
_entry.id   097ea8003b510e224465bd07f156b1ea
#
_cell.length_a   1.000
_cell.length_b   1.000
_cell.length_c   1.000
_cell.angle_alpha   90.00
_cell.angle_beta   90.00
_cell.angle_gamma   90.00
#
_symmetry.space_group_name_H-M   'P 1'
#
loop_
_entity.id
_entity.type
_entity.pdbx_description
1 polymer ?
#
loop_
_entity_poly.entity_id
_entity_poly.type
_entity_poly.pdbx_seq_one_letter_code
_entity_poly.pdbx_strand_id
1 'polypeptide(L)'
;WSQHFKNNGYHSARVSKIYHMGVPGGIEQGGHGADDAASWTERFNSKGPEWRAPGKGETLQNNPDGKRPVVGGNTFVVVEAEGGDLVHSDGKTASKAIELLGKYAKQDKPFFLGVGFVRPHVPFVAPEKYYTPFLPYSKMKLPPKIKGDWDDIPKPGINYCTSLNMKMDIR
;
A
#
# COMPACT_ATOMS: atom_id res chain seq x y z
N TRP A 1 6.29 -9.26 -17.44
CA TRP A 1 7.37 -8.32 -17.79
C TRP A 1 8.69 -8.70 -17.11
N SER A 2 8.74 -8.80 -15.77
CA SER A 2 9.94 -9.05 -14.99
C SER A 2 10.68 -10.33 -15.38
N GLN A 3 9.95 -11.43 -15.60
CA GLN A 3 10.54 -12.68 -16.06
C GLN A 3 11.16 -12.55 -17.46
N HIS A 4 10.53 -11.77 -18.36
CA HIS A 4 11.08 -11.50 -19.67
C HIS A 4 12.44 -10.79 -19.58
N PHE A 5 12.56 -9.74 -18.79
CA PHE A 5 13.84 -9.07 -18.56
C PHE A 5 14.89 -10.03 -17.99
N LYS A 6 14.52 -10.82 -16.97
CA LYS A 6 15.42 -11.81 -16.37
C LYS A 6 15.94 -12.83 -17.41
N ASN A 7 15.05 -13.34 -18.24
CA ASN A 7 15.40 -14.34 -19.28
C ASN A 7 16.26 -13.73 -20.40
N ASN A 8 16.25 -12.43 -20.56
CA ASN A 8 17.07 -11.69 -21.52
C ASN A 8 18.30 -11.01 -20.88
N GLY A 9 18.82 -11.59 -19.81
CA GLY A 9 20.11 -11.22 -19.25
C GLY A 9 20.09 -10.10 -18.21
N TYR A 10 18.94 -9.52 -17.89
CA TYR A 10 18.85 -8.49 -16.87
C TYR A 10 18.93 -9.06 -15.45
N HIS A 11 19.53 -8.31 -14.55
CA HIS A 11 19.35 -8.55 -13.13
C HIS A 11 17.95 -8.05 -12.72
N SER A 12 17.03 -8.98 -12.46
CA SER A 12 15.64 -8.63 -12.12
C SER A 12 15.43 -8.69 -10.62
N ALA A 13 15.06 -7.56 -10.03
CA ALA A 13 14.82 -7.46 -8.59
C ALA A 13 13.50 -6.76 -8.28
N ARG A 14 12.92 -7.08 -7.12
CA ARG A 14 11.76 -6.33 -6.60
C ARG A 14 11.95 -5.94 -5.14
N VAL A 15 11.32 -4.81 -4.82
CA VAL A 15 11.14 -4.36 -3.44
C VAL A 15 9.65 -4.25 -3.16
N SER A 16 9.20 -5.00 -2.15
CA SER A 16 7.86 -5.01 -1.60
C SER A 16 6.75 -5.36 -2.62
N LYS A 17 5.62 -4.67 -2.60
CA LYS A 17 4.34 -5.09 -3.20
C LYS A 17 4.27 -4.85 -4.70
N ILE A 18 4.72 -5.82 -5.50
CA ILE A 18 4.48 -5.86 -6.97
C ILE A 18 3.23 -6.69 -7.28
N TYR A 19 3.13 -7.88 -6.71
CA TYR A 19 1.94 -8.73 -6.76
C TYR A 19 1.11 -8.61 -5.47
N HIS A 20 -0.01 -9.32 -5.40
CA HIS A 20 -0.85 -9.29 -4.21
C HIS A 20 -0.15 -9.92 -3.00
N MET A 21 0.07 -9.15 -1.95
CA MET A 21 0.80 -9.57 -0.75
C MET A 21 -0.07 -9.83 0.48
N GLY A 22 -1.40 -9.70 0.35
CA GLY A 22 -2.31 -9.88 1.49
C GLY A 22 -2.18 -8.73 2.51
N VAL A 23 -2.68 -7.57 2.15
CA VAL A 23 -2.75 -6.40 3.06
C VAL A 23 -3.95 -6.56 3.99
N PRO A 24 -3.84 -6.30 5.29
CA PRO A 24 -2.64 -5.85 6.01
C PRO A 24 -1.71 -6.97 6.51
N GLY A 25 -2.23 -8.17 6.73
CA GLY A 25 -1.52 -9.23 7.45
C GLY A 25 -0.23 -9.69 6.77
N GLY A 26 -0.24 -9.83 5.44
CA GLY A 26 0.94 -10.22 4.69
C GLY A 26 2.06 -9.18 4.77
N ILE A 27 1.72 -7.89 4.81
CA ILE A 27 2.68 -6.79 4.99
C ILE A 27 3.25 -6.79 6.41
N GLU A 28 2.42 -6.97 7.42
CA GLU A 28 2.87 -7.05 8.83
C GLU A 28 3.83 -8.23 9.06
N GLN A 29 3.63 -9.34 8.38
CA GLN A 29 4.48 -10.52 8.45
C GLN A 29 5.73 -10.42 7.57
N GLY A 30 5.73 -9.58 6.56
CA GLY A 30 6.80 -9.50 5.56
C GLY A 30 6.79 -10.69 4.59
N GLY A 31 5.61 -11.23 4.30
CA GLY A 31 5.43 -12.36 3.41
C GLY A 31 5.61 -12.01 1.93
N HIS A 32 5.76 -13.02 1.09
CA HIS A 32 5.86 -12.84 -0.37
C HIS A 32 4.50 -12.70 -1.07
N GLY A 33 3.43 -13.18 -0.43
CA GLY A 33 2.11 -13.20 -1.05
C GLY A 33 2.06 -14.08 -2.30
N ALA A 34 1.24 -13.67 -3.27
CA ALA A 34 1.08 -14.35 -4.55
C ALA A 34 2.18 -13.93 -5.56
N ASP A 35 3.44 -14.01 -5.12
CA ASP A 35 4.60 -13.60 -5.91
C ASP A 35 5.01 -14.65 -6.95
N ASP A 36 5.52 -14.21 -8.08
CA ASP A 36 6.15 -15.07 -9.08
C ASP A 36 7.67 -15.13 -8.87
N ALA A 37 8.11 -16.16 -8.15
CA ALA A 37 9.53 -16.36 -7.84
C ALA A 37 10.42 -16.46 -9.08
N ALA A 38 9.90 -17.00 -10.18
CA ALA A 38 10.64 -17.16 -11.44
C ALA A 38 11.02 -15.82 -12.09
N SER A 39 10.24 -14.78 -11.80
CA SER A 39 10.46 -13.42 -12.34
C SER A 39 11.68 -12.70 -11.76
N TRP A 40 12.20 -13.14 -10.62
CA TRP A 40 13.15 -12.35 -9.85
C TRP A 40 14.48 -13.05 -9.63
N THR A 41 15.56 -12.29 -9.67
CA THR A 41 16.88 -12.68 -9.18
C THR A 41 16.99 -12.43 -7.68
N GLU A 42 16.50 -11.26 -7.23
CA GLU A 42 16.44 -10.89 -5.82
C GLU A 42 15.04 -10.38 -5.44
N ARG A 43 14.61 -10.69 -4.22
CA ARG A 43 13.30 -10.26 -3.69
C ARG A 43 13.44 -9.72 -2.28
N PHE A 44 12.95 -8.52 -2.06
CA PHE A 44 12.97 -7.86 -0.77
C PHE A 44 11.54 -7.53 -0.33
N ASN A 45 11.20 -7.85 0.91
CA ASN A 45 9.92 -7.51 1.49
C ASN A 45 10.11 -6.48 2.61
N SER A 46 9.35 -5.41 2.55
CA SER A 46 9.35 -4.38 3.57
C SER A 46 8.15 -4.59 4.48
N LYS A 47 8.38 -5.12 5.67
CA LYS A 47 7.34 -5.27 6.68
C LYS A 47 7.21 -4.00 7.53
N GLY A 48 6.00 -3.71 7.94
CA GLY A 48 5.71 -2.63 8.86
C GLY A 48 4.36 -2.82 9.54
N PRO A 49 4.10 -2.10 10.62
CA PRO A 49 2.81 -2.14 11.25
C PRO A 49 1.77 -1.53 10.32
N GLU A 50 0.64 -2.22 10.23
CA GLU A 50 -0.51 -1.78 9.45
C GLU A 50 -1.63 -1.43 10.43
N TRP A 51 -2.59 -2.31 10.64
CA TRP A 51 -3.66 -2.09 11.59
C TRP A 51 -3.18 -1.96 13.05
N ARG A 52 -2.02 -2.51 13.37
CA ARG A 52 -1.39 -2.47 14.69
C ARG A 52 -0.41 -1.32 14.87
N ALA A 53 -0.38 -0.38 13.94
CA ALA A 53 0.45 0.81 14.10
C ALA A 53 -0.02 1.61 15.33
N PRO A 54 0.88 1.97 16.25
CA PRO A 54 0.53 2.93 17.30
C PRO A 54 0.24 4.27 16.66
N GLY A 55 -0.70 5.03 17.24
CA GLY A 55 -1.06 6.34 16.73
C GLY A 55 -2.51 6.72 16.97
N LYS A 56 -2.97 7.75 16.24
CA LYS A 56 -4.34 8.25 16.31
C LYS A 56 -5.21 7.58 15.25
N GLY A 57 -6.52 7.58 15.48
CA GLY A 57 -7.50 7.04 14.56
C GLY A 57 -7.90 5.59 14.86
N GLU A 58 -8.13 4.80 13.83
CA GLU A 58 -8.74 3.46 13.95
C GLU A 58 -7.71 2.32 14.03
N THR A 59 -6.63 2.55 14.76
CA THR A 59 -5.63 1.50 15.04
C THR A 59 -6.20 0.42 15.97
N LEU A 60 -5.76 -0.82 15.78
CA LEU A 60 -6.10 -1.93 16.68
C LEU A 60 -5.54 -1.73 18.08
N GLN A 61 -4.53 -0.90 18.25
CA GLN A 61 -3.99 -0.58 19.58
C GLN A 61 -4.94 0.28 20.41
N ASN A 62 -5.77 1.07 19.76
CA ASN A 62 -6.78 1.89 20.42
C ASN A 62 -8.09 1.13 20.66
N ASN A 63 -8.17 -0.12 20.23
CA ASN A 63 -9.35 -0.95 20.39
C ASN A 63 -9.17 -1.87 21.62
N PRO A 64 -9.99 -1.70 22.69
CA PRO A 64 -9.83 -2.43 23.96
C PRO A 64 -9.83 -3.95 23.82
N ASP A 65 -10.55 -4.49 22.83
CA ASP A 65 -10.64 -5.94 22.58
C ASP A 65 -9.64 -6.44 21.54
N GLY A 66 -8.78 -5.55 21.01
CA GLY A 66 -7.79 -5.85 19.97
C GLY A 66 -8.39 -6.35 18.65
N LYS A 67 -9.73 -6.26 18.50
CA LYS A 67 -10.41 -6.68 17.28
C LYS A 67 -10.47 -5.54 16.27
N ARG A 68 -10.55 -5.93 15.01
CA ARG A 68 -10.74 -4.97 13.93
C ARG A 68 -12.05 -4.21 14.11
N PRO A 69 -12.05 -2.87 13.94
CA PRO A 69 -13.26 -2.07 14.08
C PRO A 69 -14.36 -2.47 13.09
N VAL A 70 -13.97 -3.08 11.96
CA VAL A 70 -14.87 -3.65 10.95
C VAL A 70 -14.27 -4.94 10.41
N VAL A 71 -15.10 -5.93 10.18
CA VAL A 71 -14.71 -7.25 9.66
C VAL A 71 -14.66 -7.20 8.13
N GLY A 72 -13.51 -7.49 7.53
CA GLY A 72 -13.36 -7.62 6.08
C GLY A 72 -12.06 -7.01 5.53
N GLY A 73 -11.62 -7.48 4.37
CA GLY A 73 -10.32 -7.17 3.79
C GLY A 73 -10.14 -5.72 3.33
N ASN A 74 -11.23 -5.05 2.91
CA ASN A 74 -11.21 -3.71 2.33
C ASN A 74 -11.83 -2.68 3.27
N THR A 75 -11.43 -2.67 4.51
CA THR A 75 -11.94 -1.71 5.49
C THR A 75 -11.23 -0.36 5.32
N PHE A 76 -12.03 0.68 5.06
CA PHE A 76 -11.55 2.06 4.99
C PHE A 76 -11.37 2.62 6.40
N VAL A 77 -10.22 2.38 6.98
CA VAL A 77 -9.81 2.93 8.27
C VAL A 77 -8.57 3.79 8.09
N VAL A 78 -8.46 4.82 8.92
CA VAL A 78 -7.36 5.77 8.88
C VAL A 78 -6.56 5.66 10.17
N VAL A 79 -5.24 5.54 10.04
CA VAL A 79 -4.31 5.56 11.17
C VAL A 79 -3.23 6.59 10.90
N GLU A 80 -3.26 7.69 11.67
CA GLU A 80 -2.17 8.66 11.76
C GLU A 80 -1.10 8.04 12.67
N ALA A 81 -0.18 7.32 12.06
CA ALA A 81 0.71 6.43 12.78
C ALA A 81 1.91 7.16 13.36
N GLU A 82 2.30 6.73 14.55
CA GLU A 82 3.55 7.14 15.18
C GLU A 82 4.77 6.57 14.47
N GLY A 83 5.92 7.20 14.71
CA GLY A 83 7.20 6.79 14.16
C GLY A 83 7.53 7.42 12.81
N GLY A 84 8.77 7.27 12.41
CA GLY A 84 9.28 7.79 11.15
C GLY A 84 9.11 6.81 10.00
N ASP A 85 9.58 7.22 8.81
CA ASP A 85 9.44 6.45 7.58
C ASP A 85 10.00 5.02 7.70
N LEU A 86 11.10 4.85 8.43
CA LEU A 86 11.75 3.54 8.60
C LEU A 86 11.04 2.59 9.57
N VAL A 87 9.96 3.03 10.22
CA VAL A 87 9.06 2.13 10.96
C VAL A 87 8.09 1.46 10.01
N HIS A 88 7.62 2.17 8.99
CA HIS A 88 6.57 1.77 8.08
C HIS A 88 7.10 1.09 6.81
N SER A 89 6.26 0.22 6.21
CA SER A 89 6.63 -0.58 5.05
C SER A 89 7.06 0.26 3.85
N ASP A 90 6.35 1.33 3.54
CA ASP A 90 6.64 2.13 2.34
C ASP A 90 7.92 2.96 2.48
N GLY A 91 8.22 3.48 3.66
CA GLY A 91 9.50 4.14 3.92
C GLY A 91 10.70 3.19 3.83
N LYS A 92 10.55 1.97 4.35
CA LYS A 92 11.56 0.90 4.17
C LYS A 92 11.70 0.52 2.70
N THR A 93 10.59 0.47 1.96
CA THR A 93 10.59 0.18 0.52
C THR A 93 11.38 1.24 -0.24
N ALA A 94 11.13 2.53 0.03
CA ALA A 94 11.87 3.62 -0.58
C ALA A 94 13.37 3.56 -0.28
N SER A 95 13.74 3.35 0.99
CA SER A 95 15.14 3.23 1.41
C SER A 95 15.84 2.06 0.75
N LYS A 96 15.19 0.90 0.68
CA LYS A 96 15.74 -0.27 0.01
C LYS A 96 15.89 -0.06 -1.50
N ALA A 97 14.94 0.59 -2.13
CA ALA A 97 15.02 0.93 -3.54
C ALA A 97 16.22 1.85 -3.85
N ILE A 98 16.46 2.86 -3.02
CA ILE A 98 17.60 3.76 -3.14
C ILE A 98 18.93 2.98 -2.99
N GLU A 99 19.02 2.12 -2.00
CA GLU A 99 20.19 1.24 -1.79
C GLU A 99 20.49 0.40 -3.03
N LEU A 100 19.45 -0.26 -3.59
CA LEU A 100 19.58 -1.14 -4.75
C LEU A 100 19.92 -0.36 -6.03
N LEU A 101 19.32 0.80 -6.24
CA LEU A 101 19.69 1.67 -7.36
C LEU A 101 21.18 2.05 -7.30
N GLY A 102 21.66 2.44 -6.12
CA GLY A 102 23.08 2.75 -5.92
C GLY A 102 24.01 1.52 -6.11
N LYS A 103 23.53 0.33 -5.75
CA LYS A 103 24.25 -0.95 -5.96
C LYS A 103 24.30 -1.30 -7.45
N TYR A 104 23.14 -1.29 -8.12
CA TYR A 104 23.04 -1.76 -9.52
C TYR A 104 23.62 -0.76 -10.52
N ALA A 105 23.59 0.54 -10.22
CA ALA A 105 24.23 1.54 -11.07
C ALA A 105 25.76 1.38 -11.20
N LYS A 106 26.37 0.59 -10.32
CA LYS A 106 27.83 0.30 -10.34
C LYS A 106 28.16 -1.04 -11.03
N GLN A 107 27.18 -1.72 -11.59
CA GLN A 107 27.33 -3.01 -12.24
C GLN A 107 27.27 -2.84 -13.76
N ASP A 108 28.03 -3.62 -14.50
CA ASP A 108 27.97 -3.64 -15.97
C ASP A 108 26.70 -4.32 -16.50
N LYS A 109 26.06 -5.14 -15.65
CA LYS A 109 24.85 -5.88 -16.01
C LYS A 109 23.63 -4.97 -15.97
N PRO A 110 22.80 -4.92 -17.02
CA PRO A 110 21.55 -4.18 -16.99
C PRO A 110 20.61 -4.76 -15.95
N PHE A 111 19.76 -3.91 -15.37
CA PHE A 111 18.82 -4.34 -14.33
C PHE A 111 17.39 -3.91 -14.63
N PHE A 112 16.45 -4.66 -14.08
CA PHE A 112 15.04 -4.34 -13.96
C PHE A 112 14.70 -4.31 -12.47
N LEU A 113 14.28 -3.17 -11.95
CA LEU A 113 13.91 -3.00 -10.55
C LEU A 113 12.44 -2.62 -10.43
N GLY A 114 11.62 -3.56 -9.93
CA GLY A 114 10.25 -3.30 -9.54
C GLY A 114 10.18 -2.75 -8.12
N VAL A 115 9.59 -1.57 -7.93
CA VAL A 115 9.37 -0.98 -6.60
C VAL A 115 7.89 -0.81 -6.37
N GLY A 116 7.34 -1.53 -5.39
CA GLY A 116 5.92 -1.53 -5.09
C GLY A 116 5.62 -0.98 -3.70
N PHE A 117 4.88 0.13 -3.64
CA PHE A 117 4.35 0.68 -2.41
C PHE A 117 3.02 0.03 -2.05
N VAL A 118 2.69 0.01 -0.75
CA VAL A 118 1.41 -0.49 -0.27
C VAL A 118 0.33 0.57 -0.41
N ARG A 119 0.65 1.83 -0.08
CA ARG A 119 -0.31 2.94 -0.19
C ARG A 119 -0.59 3.32 -1.64
N PRO A 120 -1.85 3.65 -1.98
CA PRO A 120 -3.00 3.94 -1.10
C PRO A 120 -3.91 2.74 -0.77
N HIS A 121 -3.41 1.50 -0.71
CA HIS A 121 -4.22 0.36 -0.26
C HIS A 121 -4.68 0.52 1.20
N VAL A 122 -5.92 0.11 1.48
CA VAL A 122 -6.47 0.09 2.85
C VAL A 122 -5.80 -0.99 3.72
N PRO A 123 -5.69 -0.79 5.04
CA PRO A 123 -6.01 0.41 5.81
C PRO A 123 -5.10 1.60 5.44
N PHE A 124 -5.62 2.82 5.55
CA PHE A 124 -4.85 4.04 5.25
C PHE A 124 -3.93 4.37 6.43
N VAL A 125 -2.79 3.73 6.47
CA VAL A 125 -1.78 3.89 7.52
C VAL A 125 -0.59 4.64 6.96
N ALA A 126 -0.25 5.78 7.56
CA ALA A 126 0.95 6.53 7.22
C ALA A 126 1.47 7.29 8.45
N PRO A 127 2.76 7.66 8.51
CA PRO A 127 3.27 8.53 9.56
C PRO A 127 2.48 9.83 9.67
N GLU A 128 2.19 10.27 10.91
CA GLU A 128 1.40 11.47 11.23
C GLU A 128 1.84 12.71 10.41
N LYS A 129 3.13 12.88 10.18
CA LYS A 129 3.68 14.00 9.42
C LYS A 129 3.09 14.16 8.00
N TYR A 130 2.62 13.08 7.40
CA TYR A 130 1.99 13.12 6.08
C TYR A 130 0.53 13.52 6.10
N TYR A 131 -0.13 13.46 7.26
CA TYR A 131 -1.49 13.98 7.46
C TYR A 131 -1.50 15.47 7.80
N THR A 132 -0.48 15.94 8.51
CA THR A 132 -0.40 17.34 9.01
C THR A 132 -0.71 18.41 7.96
N PRO A 133 -0.22 18.33 6.70
CA PRO A 133 -0.54 19.33 5.68
C PRO A 133 -2.02 19.43 5.30
N PHE A 134 -2.81 18.41 5.62
CA PHE A 134 -4.23 18.29 5.26
C PHE A 134 -5.17 18.61 6.43
N LEU A 135 -4.62 19.00 7.57
CA LEU A 135 -5.40 19.32 8.77
C LEU A 135 -5.77 20.82 8.84
N PRO A 136 -6.93 21.17 9.40
CA PRO A 136 -8.05 20.25 9.67
C PRO A 136 -8.72 19.80 8.38
N TYR A 137 -9.21 18.59 8.34
CA TYR A 137 -9.83 17.98 7.15
C TYR A 137 -11.02 18.79 6.60
N SER A 138 -11.67 19.59 7.45
CA SER A 138 -12.74 20.51 7.03
C SER A 138 -12.32 21.55 6.00
N LYS A 139 -11.02 21.80 5.84
CA LYS A 139 -10.47 22.70 4.81
C LYS A 139 -10.25 22.02 3.45
N MET A 140 -10.36 20.71 3.39
CA MET A 140 -10.18 19.98 2.12
C MET A 140 -11.37 20.25 1.19
N LYS A 141 -11.04 20.68 -0.03
CA LYS A 141 -12.05 20.83 -1.06
C LYS A 141 -12.38 19.47 -1.67
N LEU A 142 -13.63 19.06 -1.57
CA LEU A 142 -14.11 17.87 -2.27
C LEU A 142 -14.28 18.18 -3.76
N PRO A 143 -14.12 17.18 -4.64
CA PRO A 143 -14.48 17.32 -6.05
C PRO A 143 -15.95 17.75 -6.20
N PRO A 144 -16.29 18.56 -7.22
CA PRO A 144 -17.68 18.92 -7.47
C PRO A 144 -18.49 17.67 -7.80
N LYS A 145 -19.69 17.59 -7.25
CA LYS A 145 -20.68 16.58 -7.67
C LYS A 145 -21.38 17.09 -8.93
N ILE A 146 -21.22 16.40 -10.02
CA ILE A 146 -21.87 16.73 -11.30
C ILE A 146 -23.16 15.93 -11.40
N LYS A 147 -24.29 16.62 -11.57
CA LYS A 147 -25.59 15.95 -11.76
C LYS A 147 -25.57 15.18 -13.08
N GLY A 148 -25.92 13.89 -13.04
CA GLY A 148 -25.96 13.04 -14.23
C GLY A 148 -24.61 12.50 -14.68
N ASP A 149 -23.55 12.65 -13.88
CA ASP A 149 -22.19 12.16 -14.20
C ASP A 149 -22.13 10.63 -14.50
N TRP A 150 -23.13 9.91 -14.04
CA TRP A 150 -23.22 8.46 -14.24
C TRP A 150 -24.18 8.03 -15.36
N ASP A 151 -24.86 9.00 -16.00
CA ASP A 151 -25.94 8.69 -16.95
C ASP A 151 -25.39 8.08 -18.26
N ASP A 152 -24.15 8.38 -18.62
CA ASP A 152 -23.46 7.85 -19.79
C ASP A 152 -22.62 6.59 -19.51
N ILE A 153 -22.52 6.17 -18.25
CA ILE A 153 -21.78 4.94 -17.89
C ILE A 153 -22.67 3.72 -18.18
N PRO A 154 -22.23 2.77 -19.02
CA PRO A 154 -22.95 1.53 -19.23
C PRO A 154 -23.20 0.79 -17.91
N LYS A 155 -24.42 0.31 -17.67
CA LYS A 155 -24.80 -0.39 -16.42
C LYS A 155 -23.81 -1.44 -15.93
N PRO A 156 -23.22 -2.31 -16.80
CA PRO A 156 -22.20 -3.25 -16.37
C PRO A 156 -20.91 -2.60 -15.85
N GLY A 157 -20.64 -1.36 -16.21
CA GLY A 157 -19.48 -0.60 -15.73
C GLY A 157 -19.71 0.06 -14.38
N ILE A 158 -20.94 0.11 -13.91
CA ILE A 158 -21.27 0.66 -12.59
C ILE A 158 -21.19 -0.48 -11.58
N ASN A 159 -20.10 -0.52 -10.84
CA ASN A 159 -19.96 -1.47 -9.73
C ASN A 159 -20.57 -0.85 -8.45
N TYR A 160 -21.78 -1.22 -8.14
CA TYR A 160 -22.39 -0.95 -6.83
C TYR A 160 -21.72 -1.84 -5.77
N CYS A 161 -20.41 -1.73 -5.61
CA CYS A 161 -19.71 -2.47 -4.58
C CYS A 161 -20.12 -1.93 -3.21
N THR A 162 -21.19 -2.44 -2.72
CA THR A 162 -21.57 -2.38 -1.32
C THR A 162 -20.65 -3.34 -0.55
N SER A 163 -19.41 -2.94 -0.33
CA SER A 163 -18.66 -3.58 0.73
C SER A 163 -19.39 -3.26 2.02
N LEU A 164 -20.01 -4.27 2.63
CA LEU A 164 -20.63 -4.18 3.97
C LEU A 164 -19.62 -3.70 5.03
N ASN A 165 -18.36 -3.59 4.66
CA ASN A 165 -17.23 -3.23 5.51
C ASN A 165 -16.80 -1.76 5.34
N MET A 166 -17.47 -0.99 4.52
CA MET A 166 -17.22 0.46 4.41
C MET A 166 -17.94 1.19 5.54
N LYS A 167 -17.20 1.70 6.49
CA LYS A 167 -17.71 2.65 7.49
C LYS A 167 -18.02 4.02 6.90
N MET A 168 -17.40 4.36 5.78
CA MET A 168 -17.62 5.62 5.09
C MET A 168 -18.54 5.43 3.90
N ASP A 169 -19.58 6.21 3.85
CA ASP A 169 -20.43 6.37 2.69
C ASP A 169 -19.64 7.20 1.65
N ILE A 170 -19.02 6.51 0.71
CA ILE A 170 -18.36 7.14 -0.44
C ILE A 170 -19.44 7.31 -1.53
N ARG A 171 -20.51 8.00 -1.21
CA ARG A 171 -21.52 8.40 -2.19
C ARG A 171 -21.22 9.76 -2.76
#